data_8e6d9d91f16b2263750fa73cf1f2d9b9
#
_entry.id   8e6d9d91f16b2263750fa73cf1f2d9b9
#
_cell.length_a   1.000
_cell.length_b   1.000
_cell.length_c   1.000
_cell.angle_alpha   90.00
_cell.angle_beta   90.00
_cell.angle_gamma   90.00
#
_symmetry.space_group_name_H-M   'P 1'
#
loop_
_entity.id
_entity.type
_entity.pdbx_description
1 polymer ?
#
loop_
_entity_poly.entity_id
_entity_poly.type
_entity_poly.pdbx_seq_one_letter_code
_entity_poly.pdbx_strand_id
1 'polypeptide(L)'
;MLDTAGLVGLLEGLGSRVRLGGAPSDWRIREVGDGNLNLVFLIDGPEGSVCVKQALPYVRAAGPSWPMSLERAFFENAYFRAVAPHVGSRIPEIFHYDPVLYCTVMECLSSHIILRQGLIAGRRYPQMAQGLGEYVARACFWTSNFALPCEAKLEAQRLFAANQALTRISVDLIFCDPYRFSKRNRHTAPQLDSLVAEIRGDSALKLAASRMGLKFMTQSEALLHGDLHSGSVMVSAEDFRVIDPEFALYGPIGFDLGAFFGNLLLNWFAQPGHATLEDDRSAQQEWLWEQAVAFWNTFRATFLQLWAETGDGDAYPGALWTTAQDRLALQAARHAYLEHVFADMLGFAACKMIRRIIGFAHVQDFESIREPVRRAQCEAGALAVARILLTHPQQFTSLDALSDALPRAGR
;
A
#
# COMPACT_ATOMS: atom_id res chain seq x y z
N MET A 1 -21.49 14.48 10.65
CA MET A 1 -20.62 14.90 9.54
C MET A 1 -20.28 16.35 9.74
N LEU A 2 -19.03 16.71 9.56
CA LEU A 2 -18.57 18.09 9.60
C LEU A 2 -19.11 18.84 8.38
N ASP A 3 -19.71 20.00 8.64
CA ASP A 3 -20.00 21.03 7.66
C ASP A 3 -19.00 22.19 7.82
N THR A 4 -19.15 23.24 7.05
CA THR A 4 -18.25 24.40 7.10
C THR A 4 -18.19 25.03 8.48
N ALA A 5 -19.32 25.13 9.20
CA ALA A 5 -19.36 25.72 10.55
C ALA A 5 -18.64 24.83 11.56
N GLY A 6 -18.87 23.51 11.49
CA GLY A 6 -18.18 22.52 12.31
C GLY A 6 -16.68 22.48 12.08
N LEU A 7 -16.23 22.61 10.82
CA LEU A 7 -14.80 22.72 10.48
C LEU A 7 -14.16 23.98 11.07
N VAL A 8 -14.82 25.12 10.93
CA VAL A 8 -14.34 26.38 11.52
C VAL A 8 -14.23 26.26 13.02
N GLY A 9 -15.27 25.77 13.72
CA GLY A 9 -15.24 25.60 15.16
C GLY A 9 -14.14 24.64 15.65
N LEU A 10 -13.91 23.53 14.93
CA LEU A 10 -12.82 22.60 15.21
C LEU A 10 -11.45 23.30 15.10
N LEU A 11 -11.21 24.02 14.01
CA LEU A 11 -9.91 24.64 13.73
C LEU A 11 -9.62 25.84 14.65
N GLU A 12 -10.63 26.66 14.98
CA GLU A 12 -10.50 27.72 16.00
C GLU A 12 -10.15 27.12 17.37
N GLY A 13 -10.77 26.01 17.75
CA GLY A 13 -10.48 25.29 18.99
C GLY A 13 -9.04 24.75 19.08
N LEU A 14 -8.37 24.53 17.95
CA LEU A 14 -6.97 24.07 17.90
C LEU A 14 -5.97 25.23 18.04
N GLY A 15 -6.38 26.46 17.77
CA GLY A 15 -5.56 27.66 17.93
C GLY A 15 -4.20 27.55 17.22
N SER A 16 -3.11 27.78 17.97
CA SER A 16 -1.75 27.79 17.43
C SER A 16 -1.22 26.42 16.94
N ARG A 17 -1.96 25.33 17.14
CA ARG A 17 -1.57 24.00 16.61
C ARG A 17 -1.69 23.94 15.09
N VAL A 18 -2.52 24.78 14.50
CA VAL A 18 -2.71 24.90 13.06
C VAL A 18 -2.40 26.35 12.63
N ARG A 19 -1.51 26.50 11.64
CA ARG A 19 -1.07 27.83 11.18
C ARG A 19 -1.89 28.25 9.96
N LEU A 20 -3.14 28.66 10.18
CA LEU A 20 -3.98 29.20 9.10
C LEU A 20 -3.86 30.71 8.98
N GLY A 21 -3.71 31.42 10.10
CA GLY A 21 -3.72 32.88 10.16
C GLY A 21 -5.06 33.51 9.78
N GLY A 22 -5.20 34.83 9.97
CA GLY A 22 -6.39 35.56 9.64
C GLY A 22 -7.62 35.23 10.50
N ALA A 23 -8.78 35.72 10.08
CA ALA A 23 -10.07 35.31 10.61
C ALA A 23 -10.67 34.14 9.83
N PRO A 24 -11.60 33.34 10.38
CA PRO A 24 -12.26 32.25 9.65
C PRO A 24 -12.91 32.67 8.34
N SER A 25 -13.33 33.92 8.20
CA SER A 25 -13.86 34.49 6.94
C SER A 25 -12.81 34.56 5.82
N ASP A 26 -11.52 34.50 6.17
CA ASP A 26 -10.42 34.58 5.22
C ASP A 26 -10.00 33.17 4.75
N TRP A 27 -10.56 32.14 5.37
CA TRP A 27 -10.23 30.74 5.06
C TRP A 27 -11.01 30.23 3.85
N ARG A 28 -10.29 29.63 2.91
CA ARG A 28 -10.89 28.95 1.78
C ARG A 28 -11.02 27.46 2.07
N ILE A 29 -12.24 27.01 2.27
CA ILE A 29 -12.56 25.59 2.52
C ILE A 29 -13.00 24.93 1.21
N ARG A 30 -12.35 23.80 0.88
CA ARG A 30 -12.66 23.02 -0.33
C ARG A 30 -12.72 21.54 0.02
N GLU A 31 -13.81 20.87 -0.31
CA GLU A 31 -13.92 19.41 -0.22
C GLU A 31 -13.23 18.76 -1.41
N VAL A 32 -12.46 17.69 -1.16
CA VAL A 32 -11.85 16.84 -2.20
C VAL A 32 -12.83 15.74 -2.57
N GLY A 33 -13.32 15.75 -3.81
CA GLY A 33 -14.38 14.85 -4.27
C GLY A 33 -13.98 13.37 -4.45
N ASP A 34 -12.70 13.08 -4.59
CA ASP A 34 -12.18 11.77 -5.01
C ASP A 34 -11.99 10.75 -3.86
N GLY A 35 -12.33 11.11 -2.62
CA GLY A 35 -12.24 10.20 -1.46
C GLY A 35 -13.30 9.10 -1.51
N ASN A 36 -12.88 7.84 -1.69
CA ASN A 36 -13.81 6.70 -1.75
C ASN A 36 -14.44 6.33 -0.40
N LEU A 37 -13.77 6.65 0.71
CA LEU A 37 -14.14 6.19 2.05
C LEU A 37 -14.41 7.33 3.04
N ASN A 38 -13.79 8.50 2.86
CA ASN A 38 -13.79 9.60 3.82
C ASN A 38 -14.22 10.92 3.20
N LEU A 39 -14.64 11.86 4.05
CA LEU A 39 -14.66 13.28 3.70
C LEU A 39 -13.25 13.84 3.90
N VAL A 40 -12.76 14.55 2.91
CA VAL A 40 -11.47 15.23 2.96
C VAL A 40 -11.68 16.69 2.59
N PHE A 41 -11.28 17.58 3.49
CA PHE A 41 -11.34 19.02 3.29
C PHE A 41 -9.92 19.59 3.29
N LEU A 42 -9.66 20.47 2.33
CA LEU A 42 -8.45 21.28 2.32
C LEU A 42 -8.86 22.69 2.72
N ILE A 43 -8.17 23.24 3.68
CA ILE A 43 -8.43 24.57 4.24
C ILE A 43 -7.18 25.40 4.05
N ASP A 44 -7.28 26.44 3.24
CA ASP A 44 -6.21 27.40 2.98
C ASP A 44 -6.53 28.70 3.74
N GLY A 45 -5.61 29.10 4.58
CA GLY A 45 -5.62 30.40 5.30
C GLY A 45 -4.48 31.30 4.83
N PRO A 46 -4.41 32.56 5.29
CA PRO A 46 -3.36 33.51 4.91
C PRO A 46 -1.94 33.09 5.24
N GLU A 47 -1.72 32.25 6.28
CA GLU A 47 -0.40 31.86 6.75
C GLU A 47 -0.06 30.38 6.51
N GLY A 48 -1.01 29.60 5.99
CA GLY A 48 -0.78 28.18 5.73
C GLY A 48 -2.04 27.43 5.38
N SER A 49 -1.90 26.10 5.26
CA SER A 49 -3.01 25.23 4.92
C SER A 49 -3.01 23.95 5.75
N VAL A 50 -4.19 23.36 5.94
CA VAL A 50 -4.38 22.08 6.61
C VAL A 50 -5.32 21.19 5.84
N CYS A 51 -5.17 19.88 6.05
CA CYS A 51 -6.10 18.86 5.58
C CYS A 51 -6.90 18.33 6.77
N VAL A 52 -8.23 18.28 6.64
CA VAL A 52 -9.12 17.62 7.61
C VAL A 52 -9.75 16.42 6.94
N LYS A 53 -9.50 15.23 7.49
CA LYS A 53 -10.03 13.95 7.02
C LYS A 53 -11.01 13.39 8.05
N GLN A 54 -12.27 13.14 7.66
CA GLN A 54 -13.30 12.59 8.54
C GLN A 54 -13.79 11.26 8.02
N ALA A 55 -13.82 10.24 8.89
CA ALA A 55 -14.39 8.94 8.58
C ALA A 55 -15.91 9.00 8.42
N LEU A 56 -16.45 8.33 7.40
CA LEU A 56 -17.87 8.14 7.19
C LEU A 56 -18.33 6.76 7.68
N PRO A 57 -19.58 6.59 8.17
CA PRO A 57 -20.09 5.30 8.63
C PRO A 57 -20.45 4.33 7.48
N TYR A 58 -19.99 4.61 6.26
CA TYR A 58 -20.22 3.79 5.06
C TYR A 58 -19.16 4.06 4.00
N VAL A 59 -19.03 3.17 3.03
CA VAL A 59 -18.22 3.39 1.83
C VAL A 59 -18.88 4.48 1.00
N ARG A 60 -18.24 5.63 0.81
CA ARG A 60 -18.82 6.79 0.12
C ARG A 60 -19.33 6.43 -1.29
N ALA A 61 -18.56 5.64 -2.04
CA ALA A 61 -18.92 5.22 -3.40
C ALA A 61 -20.14 4.27 -3.46
N ALA A 62 -20.44 3.55 -2.36
CA ALA A 62 -21.53 2.58 -2.26
C ALA A 62 -22.72 3.09 -1.42
N GLY A 63 -22.54 4.20 -0.71
CA GLY A 63 -23.53 4.78 0.19
C GLY A 63 -23.85 3.90 1.42
N PRO A 64 -24.98 4.16 2.11
CA PRO A 64 -25.36 3.47 3.35
C PRO A 64 -25.55 1.94 3.22
N SER A 65 -25.63 1.42 2.00
CA SER A 65 -25.73 -0.02 1.74
C SER A 65 -24.46 -0.81 2.11
N TRP A 66 -23.33 -0.11 2.29
CA TRP A 66 -22.09 -0.72 2.74
C TRP A 66 -21.55 0.01 3.98
N PRO A 67 -22.01 -0.42 5.18
CA PRO A 67 -21.57 0.20 6.42
C PRO A 67 -20.08 -0.05 6.68
N MET A 68 -19.41 0.95 7.27
CA MET A 68 -18.00 0.90 7.65
C MET A 68 -17.80 1.43 9.06
N SER A 69 -16.85 0.80 9.80
CA SER A 69 -16.48 1.29 11.12
C SER A 69 -15.81 2.67 11.03
N LEU A 70 -16.22 3.59 11.90
CA LEU A 70 -15.57 4.89 12.06
C LEU A 70 -14.20 4.77 12.74
N GLU A 71 -13.98 3.70 13.50
CA GLU A 71 -12.73 3.44 14.22
C GLU A 71 -11.50 3.30 13.30
N ARG A 72 -11.71 3.12 11.99
CA ARG A 72 -10.58 3.13 11.04
C ARG A 72 -9.75 4.41 11.10
N ALA A 73 -10.37 5.56 11.43
CA ALA A 73 -9.64 6.82 11.67
C ALA A 73 -8.73 6.74 12.90
N PHE A 74 -9.13 5.99 13.93
CA PHE A 74 -8.25 5.71 15.08
C PHE A 74 -7.05 4.87 14.67
N PHE A 75 -7.23 3.80 13.89
CA PHE A 75 -6.13 2.93 13.46
C PHE A 75 -5.16 3.65 12.54
N GLU A 76 -5.65 4.54 11.66
CA GLU A 76 -4.82 5.43 10.86
C GLU A 76 -3.91 6.30 11.74
N ASN A 77 -4.49 6.97 12.74
CA ASN A 77 -3.72 7.80 13.67
C ASN A 77 -2.75 6.98 14.54
N ALA A 78 -3.18 5.81 15.00
CA ALA A 78 -2.34 4.92 15.79
C ALA A 78 -1.13 4.42 14.97
N TYR A 79 -1.33 4.11 13.69
CA TYR A 79 -0.25 3.76 12.78
C TYR A 79 0.76 4.91 12.62
N PHE A 80 0.29 6.10 12.29
CA PHE A 80 1.18 7.26 12.13
C PHE A 80 2.00 7.53 13.39
N ARG A 81 1.39 7.45 14.56
CA ARG A 81 2.12 7.61 15.84
C ARG A 81 3.19 6.55 16.06
N ALA A 82 2.89 5.29 15.70
CA ALA A 82 3.82 4.19 15.86
C ALA A 82 5.05 4.30 14.94
N VAL A 83 4.86 4.75 13.69
CA VAL A 83 5.94 4.78 12.70
C VAL A 83 6.67 6.12 12.63
N ALA A 84 6.05 7.24 13.04
CA ALA A 84 6.62 8.60 12.93
C ALA A 84 8.06 8.73 13.45
N PRO A 85 8.45 8.15 14.60
CA PRO A 85 9.82 8.24 15.11
C PRO A 85 10.86 7.62 14.18
N HIS A 86 10.45 6.74 13.28
CA HIS A 86 11.34 5.91 12.47
C HIS A 86 11.38 6.31 10.99
N VAL A 87 10.33 6.99 10.51
CA VAL A 87 10.18 7.32 9.09
C VAL A 87 10.26 8.82 8.80
N GLY A 88 10.29 9.65 9.84
CA GLY A 88 10.43 11.11 9.72
C GLY A 88 9.33 11.74 8.87
N SER A 89 9.73 12.64 7.96
CA SER A 89 8.81 13.38 7.10
C SER A 89 8.19 12.57 5.95
N ARG A 90 8.28 11.23 5.97
CA ARG A 90 7.67 10.38 4.91
C ARG A 90 6.17 10.15 5.12
N ILE A 91 5.60 10.71 6.17
CA ILE A 91 4.16 10.74 6.46
C ILE A 91 3.73 12.20 6.70
N PRO A 92 2.43 12.53 6.56
CA PRO A 92 1.94 13.85 6.94
C PRO A 92 2.16 14.12 8.43
N GLU A 93 2.45 15.35 8.80
CA GLU A 93 2.41 15.79 10.19
C GLU A 93 0.96 15.78 10.69
N ILE A 94 0.71 15.13 11.83
CA ILE A 94 -0.61 15.04 12.45
C ILE A 94 -0.72 16.11 13.54
N PHE A 95 -1.57 17.10 13.32
CA PHE A 95 -1.81 18.21 14.27
C PHE A 95 -2.81 17.82 15.34
N HIS A 96 -3.86 17.08 14.97
CA HIS A 96 -4.91 16.68 15.91
C HIS A 96 -5.67 15.45 15.41
N TYR A 97 -6.15 14.65 16.37
CA TYR A 97 -7.15 13.60 16.15
C TYR A 97 -8.29 13.77 17.15
N ASP A 98 -9.52 13.86 16.64
CA ASP A 98 -10.73 13.91 17.44
C ASP A 98 -11.43 12.53 17.44
N PRO A 99 -11.45 11.83 18.60
CA PRO A 99 -12.04 10.50 18.70
C PRO A 99 -13.59 10.50 18.70
N VAL A 100 -14.22 11.65 18.92
CA VAL A 100 -15.69 11.78 18.91
C VAL A 100 -16.20 12.05 17.50
N LEU A 101 -15.49 12.91 16.77
CA LEU A 101 -15.80 13.24 15.38
C LEU A 101 -15.16 12.26 14.39
N TYR A 102 -14.29 11.36 14.86
CA TYR A 102 -13.48 10.48 14.02
C TYR A 102 -12.80 11.23 12.87
N CYS A 103 -12.19 12.35 13.19
CA CYS A 103 -11.50 13.17 12.22
C CYS A 103 -10.05 13.44 12.61
N THR A 104 -9.22 13.60 11.59
CA THR A 104 -7.79 13.93 11.71
C THR A 104 -7.53 15.26 11.04
N VAL A 105 -6.84 16.18 11.74
CA VAL A 105 -6.28 17.40 11.17
C VAL A 105 -4.79 17.18 10.95
N MET A 106 -4.33 17.35 9.73
CA MET A 106 -2.98 17.01 9.32
C MET A 106 -2.41 18.01 8.30
N GLU A 107 -1.12 17.88 8.02
CA GLU A 107 -0.41 18.61 6.97
C GLU A 107 -1.17 18.55 5.63
N CYS A 108 -1.32 19.70 4.98
CA CYS A 108 -1.87 19.80 3.65
C CYS A 108 -0.78 19.60 2.59
N LEU A 109 -0.86 18.53 1.83
CA LEU A 109 0.12 18.18 0.79
C LEU A 109 -0.23 18.84 -0.56
N SER A 110 -0.43 20.16 -0.57
CA SER A 110 -0.93 20.92 -1.73
C SER A 110 0.01 20.89 -2.95
N SER A 111 1.31 20.67 -2.75
CA SER A 111 2.31 20.54 -3.82
C SER A 111 2.43 19.12 -4.38
N HIS A 112 1.75 18.15 -3.79
CA HIS A 112 1.84 16.75 -4.17
C HIS A 112 0.62 16.29 -4.96
N ILE A 113 0.80 15.27 -5.79
CA ILE A 113 -0.28 14.55 -6.47
C ILE A 113 -0.23 13.07 -6.06
N ILE A 114 -1.32 12.35 -6.25
CA ILE A 114 -1.34 10.90 -6.09
C ILE A 114 -0.37 10.25 -7.08
N LEU A 115 0.54 9.42 -6.60
CA LEU A 115 1.57 8.75 -7.41
C LEU A 115 0.97 8.04 -8.63
N ARG A 116 -0.15 7.34 -8.46
CA ARG A 116 -0.86 6.64 -9.56
C ARG A 116 -1.16 7.56 -10.73
N GLN A 117 -1.66 8.76 -10.46
CA GLN A 117 -1.97 9.74 -11.52
C GLN A 117 -0.71 10.13 -12.29
N GLY A 118 0.39 10.36 -11.57
CA GLY A 118 1.68 10.66 -12.19
C GLY A 118 2.21 9.52 -13.05
N LEU A 119 2.13 8.27 -12.58
CA LEU A 119 2.60 7.09 -13.32
C LEU A 119 1.77 6.83 -14.59
N ILE A 120 0.44 6.99 -14.55
CA ILE A 120 -0.44 6.90 -15.71
C ILE A 120 -0.06 7.98 -16.74
N ALA A 121 0.25 9.20 -16.29
CA ALA A 121 0.68 10.29 -17.14
C ALA A 121 2.14 10.13 -17.66
N GLY A 122 2.83 9.04 -17.33
CA GLY A 122 4.22 8.81 -17.77
C GLY A 122 5.26 9.66 -17.03
N ARG A 123 4.91 10.24 -15.88
CA ARG A 123 5.85 11.03 -15.07
C ARG A 123 6.78 10.13 -14.28
N ARG A 124 8.02 10.58 -14.10
CA ARG A 124 9.08 9.86 -13.38
C ARG A 124 9.44 10.57 -12.09
N TYR A 125 9.65 9.79 -11.02
CA TYR A 125 9.98 10.26 -9.67
C TYR A 125 11.21 9.48 -9.18
N PRO A 126 12.43 9.93 -9.50
CA PRO A 126 13.65 9.11 -9.41
C PRO A 126 13.97 8.57 -8.01
N GLN A 127 13.61 9.30 -6.95
CA GLN A 127 13.94 8.90 -5.57
C GLN A 127 12.80 8.18 -4.84
N MET A 128 11.63 8.11 -5.46
CA MET A 128 10.40 7.62 -4.78
C MET A 128 10.53 6.16 -4.37
N ALA A 129 10.93 5.27 -5.28
CA ALA A 129 10.95 3.84 -5.00
C ALA A 129 12.03 3.46 -3.96
N GLN A 130 13.21 4.06 -4.03
CA GLN A 130 14.25 3.89 -3.02
C GLN A 130 13.76 4.38 -1.65
N GLY A 131 13.25 5.62 -1.60
CA GLY A 131 12.73 6.18 -0.35
C GLY A 131 11.58 5.38 0.23
N LEU A 132 10.68 4.83 -0.60
CA LEU A 132 9.58 3.99 -0.13
C LEU A 132 10.08 2.62 0.34
N GLY A 133 11.10 2.04 -0.29
CA GLY A 133 11.75 0.82 0.20
C GLY A 133 12.37 1.02 1.58
N GLU A 134 13.05 2.15 1.80
CA GLU A 134 13.57 2.55 3.12
C GLU A 134 12.44 2.76 4.13
N TYR A 135 11.37 3.46 3.74
CA TYR A 135 10.19 3.68 4.57
C TYR A 135 9.60 2.36 5.09
N VAL A 136 9.33 1.40 4.20
CA VAL A 136 8.75 0.10 4.59
C VAL A 136 9.71 -0.67 5.48
N ALA A 137 11.02 -0.67 5.18
CA ALA A 137 12.00 -1.35 5.99
C ALA A 137 12.04 -0.81 7.43
N ARG A 138 12.06 0.53 7.59
CA ARG A 138 12.06 1.17 8.91
C ARG A 138 10.74 0.95 9.65
N ALA A 139 9.60 1.17 9.01
CA ALA A 139 8.30 0.96 9.62
C ALA A 139 8.14 -0.50 10.12
N CYS A 140 8.46 -1.49 9.29
CA CYS A 140 8.35 -2.89 9.65
C CYS A 140 9.39 -3.33 10.69
N PHE A 141 10.65 -2.90 10.56
CA PHE A 141 11.70 -3.31 11.49
C PHE A 141 11.39 -2.85 12.91
N TRP A 142 11.12 -1.55 13.10
CA TRP A 142 10.93 -0.95 14.41
C TRP A 142 9.62 -1.34 15.10
N THR A 143 8.68 -1.93 14.39
CA THR A 143 7.42 -2.43 14.93
C THR A 143 7.38 -3.96 15.10
N SER A 144 8.47 -4.64 14.79
CA SER A 144 8.61 -6.10 14.85
C SER A 144 9.39 -6.56 16.08
N ASN A 145 9.43 -7.90 16.30
CA ASN A 145 10.28 -8.49 17.35
C ASN A 145 11.79 -8.45 17.02
N PHE A 146 12.20 -7.94 15.86
CA PHE A 146 13.61 -7.63 15.59
C PHE A 146 14.10 -6.42 16.41
N ALA A 147 13.18 -5.50 16.77
CA ALA A 147 13.48 -4.30 17.54
C ALA A 147 12.75 -4.23 18.88
N LEU A 148 11.57 -4.83 18.99
CA LEU A 148 10.72 -4.74 20.17
C LEU A 148 10.85 -5.97 21.07
N PRO A 149 10.79 -5.76 22.41
CA PRO A 149 10.51 -6.82 23.37
C PRO A 149 9.15 -7.48 23.10
N CYS A 150 9.03 -8.75 23.43
CA CYS A 150 7.84 -9.55 23.17
C CYS A 150 6.57 -8.90 23.74
N GLU A 151 6.61 -8.42 24.99
CA GLU A 151 5.45 -7.81 25.65
C GLU A 151 5.00 -6.53 24.95
N ALA A 152 5.93 -5.67 24.54
CA ALA A 152 5.63 -4.42 23.85
C ALA A 152 4.96 -4.68 22.49
N LYS A 153 5.48 -5.66 21.74
CA LYS A 153 4.86 -6.05 20.47
C LYS A 153 3.48 -6.67 20.66
N LEU A 154 3.30 -7.56 21.65
CA LEU A 154 2.00 -8.17 21.93
C LEU A 154 0.95 -7.14 22.31
N GLU A 155 1.30 -6.12 23.09
CA GLU A 155 0.37 -5.02 23.43
C GLU A 155 -0.02 -4.21 22.19
N ALA A 156 0.95 -3.86 21.35
CA ALA A 156 0.67 -3.17 20.09
C ALA A 156 -0.19 -4.04 19.13
N GLN A 157 0.11 -5.33 19.03
CA GLN A 157 -0.66 -6.27 18.23
C GLN A 157 -2.11 -6.38 18.73
N ARG A 158 -2.32 -6.41 20.06
CA ARG A 158 -3.65 -6.41 20.68
C ARG A 158 -4.47 -5.18 20.26
N LEU A 159 -3.84 -4.00 20.22
CA LEU A 159 -4.50 -2.78 19.79
C LEU A 159 -4.99 -2.88 18.33
N PHE A 160 -4.12 -3.24 17.41
CA PHE A 160 -4.44 -3.29 15.98
C PHE A 160 -5.30 -4.51 15.59
N ALA A 161 -5.36 -5.57 16.41
CA ALA A 161 -6.26 -6.70 16.21
C ALA A 161 -7.76 -6.28 16.29
N ALA A 162 -8.05 -5.12 16.87
CA ALA A 162 -9.40 -4.57 16.89
C ALA A 162 -9.85 -3.99 15.53
N ASN A 163 -8.95 -3.80 14.55
CA ASN A 163 -9.30 -3.35 13.19
C ASN A 163 -9.95 -4.49 12.35
N GLN A 164 -10.95 -5.14 12.92
CA GLN A 164 -11.57 -6.35 12.36
C GLN A 164 -12.33 -6.08 11.06
N ALA A 165 -13.01 -4.94 10.96
CA ALA A 165 -13.84 -4.61 9.79
C ALA A 165 -12.99 -4.50 8.52
N LEU A 166 -11.85 -3.79 8.58
CA LEU A 166 -10.97 -3.62 7.41
C LEU A 166 -10.12 -4.86 7.14
N THR A 167 -9.73 -5.60 8.19
CA THR A 167 -9.09 -6.92 8.03
C THR A 167 -10.03 -7.88 7.29
N ARG A 168 -11.33 -7.93 7.66
CA ARG A 168 -12.33 -8.76 6.98
C ARG A 168 -12.49 -8.37 5.51
N ILE A 169 -12.54 -7.07 5.20
CA ILE A 169 -12.60 -6.58 3.83
C ILE A 169 -11.37 -7.05 3.03
N SER A 170 -10.17 -6.99 3.61
CA SER A 170 -8.95 -7.47 2.95
C SER A 170 -9.04 -8.97 2.65
N VAL A 171 -9.50 -9.79 3.61
CA VAL A 171 -9.67 -11.24 3.40
C VAL A 171 -10.65 -11.52 2.27
N ASP A 172 -11.82 -10.88 2.29
CA ASP A 172 -12.86 -11.11 1.29
C ASP A 172 -12.43 -10.68 -0.10
N LEU A 173 -11.94 -9.46 -0.23
CA LEU A 173 -11.69 -8.86 -1.55
C LEU A 173 -10.39 -9.34 -2.21
N ILE A 174 -9.39 -9.76 -1.42
CA ILE A 174 -8.07 -10.13 -1.97
C ILE A 174 -7.96 -11.64 -2.15
N PHE A 175 -8.40 -12.44 -1.15
CA PHE A 175 -8.12 -13.86 -1.10
C PHE A 175 -9.34 -14.75 -1.42
N CYS A 176 -10.57 -14.19 -1.45
CA CYS A 176 -11.79 -14.97 -1.64
C CYS A 176 -12.54 -14.61 -2.92
N ASP A 177 -13.01 -13.37 -3.04
CA ASP A 177 -13.95 -12.98 -4.09
C ASP A 177 -13.42 -13.14 -5.52
N PRO A 178 -12.17 -12.78 -5.87
CA PRO A 178 -11.69 -12.91 -7.24
C PRO A 178 -11.73 -14.35 -7.77
N TYR A 179 -11.58 -15.33 -6.88
CA TYR A 179 -11.46 -16.75 -7.20
C TYR A 179 -12.80 -17.51 -7.22
N ARG A 180 -13.91 -16.80 -7.02
CA ARG A 180 -15.27 -17.36 -7.03
C ARG A 180 -16.24 -16.40 -7.72
N PHE A 181 -17.47 -16.86 -7.95
CA PHE A 181 -18.54 -15.94 -8.29
C PHE A 181 -18.85 -15.03 -7.09
N SER A 182 -18.81 -13.72 -7.30
CA SER A 182 -19.24 -12.71 -6.33
C SER A 182 -19.89 -11.54 -7.08
N LYS A 183 -20.99 -11.01 -6.54
CA LYS A 183 -21.67 -9.84 -7.11
C LYS A 183 -20.81 -8.56 -7.08
N ARG A 184 -19.75 -8.56 -6.27
CA ARG A 184 -18.79 -7.46 -6.18
C ARG A 184 -17.75 -7.49 -7.29
N ASN A 185 -17.55 -8.64 -7.94
CA ASN A 185 -16.56 -8.80 -8.99
C ASN A 185 -17.02 -8.12 -10.28
N ARG A 186 -16.05 -7.55 -10.98
CA ARG A 186 -16.22 -6.98 -12.32
C ARG A 186 -14.95 -7.26 -13.13
N HIS A 187 -15.03 -7.32 -14.44
CA HIS A 187 -13.90 -7.42 -15.36
C HIS A 187 -14.27 -6.81 -16.72
N THR A 188 -13.31 -6.61 -17.59
CA THR A 188 -13.51 -6.12 -18.94
C THR A 188 -14.18 -7.22 -19.79
N ALA A 189 -15.51 -7.15 -19.91
CA ALA A 189 -16.33 -8.13 -20.61
C ALA A 189 -16.70 -7.61 -22.02
N PRO A 190 -16.86 -8.49 -23.03
CA PRO A 190 -16.70 -9.95 -22.94
C PRO A 190 -15.26 -10.45 -23.10
N GLN A 191 -14.28 -9.55 -23.29
CA GLN A 191 -12.92 -9.89 -23.70
C GLN A 191 -12.19 -10.81 -22.73
N LEU A 192 -12.43 -10.65 -21.41
CA LEU A 192 -11.79 -11.48 -20.38
C LEU A 192 -12.67 -12.63 -19.86
N ASP A 193 -13.88 -12.84 -20.38
CA ASP A 193 -14.81 -13.86 -19.86
C ASP A 193 -14.19 -15.25 -19.75
N SER A 194 -13.52 -15.69 -20.81
CA SER A 194 -12.85 -17.00 -20.86
C SER A 194 -11.71 -17.10 -19.83
N LEU A 195 -10.83 -16.09 -19.77
CA LEU A 195 -9.70 -16.05 -18.84
C LEU A 195 -10.17 -16.01 -17.38
N VAL A 196 -11.24 -15.26 -17.09
CA VAL A 196 -11.84 -15.20 -15.76
C VAL A 196 -12.46 -16.55 -15.36
N ALA A 197 -13.10 -17.24 -16.31
CA ALA A 197 -13.61 -18.59 -16.09
C ALA A 197 -12.47 -19.58 -15.78
N GLU A 198 -11.37 -19.51 -16.52
CA GLU A 198 -10.16 -20.32 -16.26
C GLU A 198 -9.59 -20.08 -14.86
N ILE A 199 -9.39 -18.79 -14.47
CA ILE A 199 -8.87 -18.41 -13.14
C ILE A 199 -9.78 -18.96 -12.04
N ARG A 200 -11.09 -18.83 -12.20
CA ARG A 200 -12.07 -19.36 -11.24
C ARG A 200 -12.18 -20.89 -11.25
N GLY A 201 -11.78 -21.55 -12.33
CA GLY A 201 -11.68 -23.01 -12.45
C GLY A 201 -10.38 -23.61 -11.90
N ASP A 202 -9.32 -22.79 -11.79
CA ASP A 202 -7.98 -23.25 -11.43
C ASP A 202 -7.85 -23.55 -9.92
N SER A 203 -7.83 -24.83 -9.56
CA SER A 203 -7.71 -25.29 -8.18
C SER A 203 -6.34 -25.01 -7.56
N ALA A 204 -5.27 -25.05 -8.37
CA ALA A 204 -3.91 -24.75 -7.88
C ALA A 204 -3.79 -23.28 -7.51
N LEU A 205 -4.34 -22.39 -8.34
CA LEU A 205 -4.38 -20.95 -8.08
C LEU A 205 -5.21 -20.62 -6.83
N LYS A 206 -6.38 -21.25 -6.67
CA LYS A 206 -7.21 -21.11 -5.46
C LYS A 206 -6.48 -21.55 -4.21
N LEU A 207 -5.78 -22.68 -4.27
CA LEU A 207 -5.00 -23.17 -3.13
C LEU A 207 -3.86 -22.21 -2.78
N ALA A 208 -3.16 -21.68 -3.78
CA ALA A 208 -2.10 -20.69 -3.56
C ALA A 208 -2.65 -19.39 -2.94
N ALA A 209 -3.75 -18.86 -3.45
CA ALA A 209 -4.43 -17.69 -2.87
C ALA A 209 -4.88 -17.95 -1.42
N SER A 210 -5.42 -19.14 -1.14
CA SER A 210 -5.82 -19.52 0.22
C SER A 210 -4.64 -19.60 1.18
N ARG A 211 -3.47 -20.07 0.72
CA ARG A 211 -2.22 -20.08 1.51
C ARG A 211 -1.76 -18.66 1.83
N MET A 212 -1.84 -17.73 0.87
CA MET A 212 -1.53 -16.32 1.12
C MET A 212 -2.52 -15.69 2.11
N GLY A 213 -3.82 -16.01 1.98
CA GLY A 213 -4.84 -15.59 2.93
C GLY A 213 -4.60 -16.14 4.34
N LEU A 214 -4.17 -17.41 4.48
CA LEU A 214 -3.81 -18.00 5.77
C LEU A 214 -2.60 -17.27 6.39
N LYS A 215 -1.53 -16.99 5.60
CA LYS A 215 -0.39 -16.19 6.07
C LYS A 215 -0.84 -14.81 6.56
N PHE A 216 -1.66 -14.11 5.78
CA PHE A 216 -2.20 -12.80 6.16
C PHE A 216 -2.93 -12.82 7.50
N MET A 217 -3.69 -13.87 7.79
CA MET A 217 -4.47 -14.00 9.01
C MET A 217 -3.67 -14.49 10.22
N THR A 218 -2.53 -15.16 10.02
CA THR A 218 -1.81 -15.86 11.09
C THR A 218 -0.40 -15.35 11.37
N GLN A 219 0.25 -14.67 10.42
CA GLN A 219 1.61 -14.16 10.60
C GLN A 219 1.56 -12.69 10.98
N SER A 220 1.93 -12.40 12.22
CA SER A 220 1.93 -11.03 12.78
C SER A 220 3.36 -10.54 12.92
N GLU A 221 4.09 -10.36 11.81
CA GLU A 221 5.51 -10.03 11.80
C GLU A 221 5.78 -8.59 12.23
N ALA A 222 5.08 -7.63 11.63
CA ALA A 222 5.25 -6.20 11.86
C ALA A 222 3.93 -5.45 11.71
N LEU A 223 3.89 -4.19 12.13
CA LEU A 223 2.78 -3.29 11.87
C LEU A 223 2.82 -2.85 10.40
N LEU A 224 1.78 -3.20 9.67
CA LEU A 224 1.61 -2.89 8.26
C LEU A 224 0.73 -1.65 8.08
N HIS A 225 0.94 -0.94 6.99
CA HIS A 225 0.01 0.04 6.44
C HIS A 225 -1.33 -0.61 6.05
N GLY A 226 -1.26 -1.85 5.53
CA GLY A 226 -2.40 -2.68 5.19
C GLY A 226 -3.01 -2.44 3.81
N ASP A 227 -2.76 -1.28 3.18
CA ASP A 227 -3.14 -1.00 1.79
C ASP A 227 -2.14 -0.04 1.11
N LEU A 228 -0.84 -0.36 1.19
CA LEU A 228 0.24 0.41 0.60
C LEU A 228 0.28 0.22 -0.91
N HIS A 229 -0.29 1.13 -1.65
CA HIS A 229 -0.35 1.09 -3.11
C HIS A 229 -0.07 2.48 -3.73
N SER A 230 0.05 2.58 -5.04
CA SER A 230 0.32 3.85 -5.72
C SER A 230 -0.74 4.95 -5.50
N GLY A 231 -1.91 4.59 -4.99
CA GLY A 231 -2.95 5.52 -4.56
C GLY A 231 -2.80 6.01 -3.11
N SER A 232 -1.97 5.33 -2.30
CA SER A 232 -1.68 5.71 -0.91
C SER A 232 -0.32 6.39 -0.77
N VAL A 233 0.26 6.83 -1.88
CA VAL A 233 1.50 7.61 -1.94
C VAL A 233 1.23 8.89 -2.69
N MET A 234 1.57 10.02 -2.10
CA MET A 234 1.57 11.33 -2.75
C MET A 234 3.01 11.73 -3.10
N VAL A 235 3.20 12.36 -4.26
CA VAL A 235 4.51 12.71 -4.78
C VAL A 235 4.55 14.15 -5.29
N SER A 236 5.70 14.79 -5.10
CA SER A 236 6.11 16.01 -5.79
C SER A 236 7.37 15.72 -6.64
N ALA A 237 8.00 16.74 -7.19
CA ALA A 237 9.26 16.56 -7.95
C ALA A 237 10.39 15.99 -7.08
N GLU A 238 10.42 16.30 -5.78
CA GLU A 238 11.56 16.03 -4.89
C GLU A 238 11.19 15.22 -3.65
N ASP A 239 9.90 14.99 -3.42
CA ASP A 239 9.42 14.40 -2.17
C ASP A 239 8.26 13.43 -2.38
N PHE A 240 8.07 12.53 -1.40
CA PHE A 240 6.89 11.70 -1.32
C PHE A 240 6.37 11.59 0.13
N ARG A 241 5.07 11.35 0.25
CA ARG A 241 4.39 11.09 1.51
C ARG A 241 3.53 9.84 1.40
N VAL A 242 3.58 9.00 2.42
CA VAL A 242 2.67 7.86 2.58
C VAL A 242 1.47 8.30 3.38
N ILE A 243 0.27 8.03 2.85
CA ILE A 243 -1.01 8.47 3.41
C ILE A 243 -1.96 7.28 3.52
N ASP A 244 -3.01 7.42 4.32
CA ASP A 244 -4.19 6.55 4.31
C ASP A 244 -3.99 5.13 4.89
N PRO A 245 -3.27 4.93 6.03
CA PRO A 245 -3.07 3.62 6.64
C PRO A 245 -4.28 3.14 7.48
N GLU A 246 -5.51 3.29 6.97
CA GLU A 246 -6.74 2.89 7.67
C GLU A 246 -6.83 1.38 7.91
N PHE A 247 -6.19 0.60 7.03
CA PHE A 247 -6.12 -0.85 7.07
C PHE A 247 -5.01 -1.39 7.97
N ALA A 248 -4.40 -0.54 8.79
CA ALA A 248 -3.28 -0.93 9.62
C ALA A 248 -3.59 -2.13 10.52
N LEU A 249 -2.68 -3.11 10.50
CA LEU A 249 -2.75 -4.35 11.27
C LEU A 249 -1.34 -4.93 11.44
N TYR A 250 -1.17 -5.81 12.42
CA TYR A 250 0.01 -6.67 12.46
C TYR A 250 -0.16 -7.81 11.46
N GLY A 251 0.77 -7.93 10.51
CA GLY A 251 0.69 -8.90 9.43
C GLY A 251 2.07 -9.26 8.85
N PRO A 252 2.11 -10.11 7.80
CA PRO A 252 3.34 -10.49 7.13
C PRO A 252 3.94 -9.31 6.33
N ILE A 253 5.23 -9.05 6.50
CA ILE A 253 5.93 -7.91 5.87
C ILE A 253 5.76 -7.92 4.34
N GLY A 254 5.77 -9.10 3.74
CA GLY A 254 5.57 -9.26 2.30
C GLY A 254 4.23 -8.72 1.77
N PHE A 255 3.23 -8.46 2.63
CA PHE A 255 1.92 -7.96 2.21
C PHE A 255 1.97 -6.52 1.68
N ASP A 256 2.58 -5.60 2.43
CA ASP A 256 2.73 -4.21 2.00
C ASP A 256 3.73 -4.09 0.84
N LEU A 257 4.84 -4.82 0.91
CA LEU A 257 5.79 -4.92 -0.20
C LEU A 257 5.09 -5.39 -1.48
N GLY A 258 4.31 -6.46 -1.39
CA GLY A 258 3.56 -7.01 -2.50
C GLY A 258 2.46 -6.07 -3.02
N ALA A 259 1.82 -5.31 -2.12
CA ALA A 259 0.82 -4.33 -2.52
C ALA A 259 1.43 -3.23 -3.41
N PHE A 260 2.58 -2.68 -3.03
CA PHE A 260 3.24 -1.64 -3.82
C PHE A 260 3.88 -2.22 -5.08
N PHE A 261 4.64 -3.31 -4.97
CA PHE A 261 5.27 -3.99 -6.12
C PHE A 261 4.22 -4.41 -7.17
N GLY A 262 3.11 -5.00 -6.74
CA GLY A 262 2.01 -5.36 -7.62
C GLY A 262 1.38 -4.15 -8.32
N ASN A 263 1.32 -2.98 -7.68
CA ASN A 263 0.85 -1.76 -8.32
C ASN A 263 1.84 -1.19 -9.36
N LEU A 264 3.14 -1.32 -9.13
CA LEU A 264 4.13 -1.01 -10.17
C LEU A 264 3.98 -1.93 -11.39
N LEU A 265 3.77 -3.24 -11.16
CA LEU A 265 3.51 -4.19 -12.25
C LEU A 265 2.20 -3.88 -12.99
N LEU A 266 1.11 -3.57 -12.28
CA LEU A 266 -0.16 -3.18 -12.92
C LEU A 266 0.02 -1.95 -13.82
N ASN A 267 0.76 -0.93 -13.34
CA ASN A 267 1.09 0.23 -14.14
C ASN A 267 2.00 -0.11 -15.32
N TRP A 268 3.00 -1.00 -15.12
CA TRP A 268 3.89 -1.48 -16.17
C TRP A 268 3.10 -2.15 -17.32
N PHE A 269 2.16 -3.05 -16.99
CA PHE A 269 1.29 -3.71 -17.96
C PHE A 269 0.29 -2.76 -18.61
N ALA A 270 -0.08 -1.67 -17.95
CA ALA A 270 -0.99 -0.67 -18.50
C ALA A 270 -0.31 0.29 -19.50
N GLN A 271 1.02 0.46 -19.44
CA GLN A 271 1.73 1.42 -20.29
C GLN A 271 1.47 1.24 -21.80
N PRO A 272 1.48 0.04 -22.39
CA PRO A 272 1.13 -0.13 -23.80
C PRO A 272 -0.28 0.35 -24.12
N GLY A 273 -1.20 0.28 -23.14
CA GLY A 273 -2.56 0.79 -23.24
C GLY A 273 -2.65 2.32 -23.39
N HIS A 274 -1.66 3.04 -22.89
CA HIS A 274 -1.53 4.50 -22.94
C HIS A 274 -0.61 4.98 -24.07
N ALA A 275 -0.02 4.09 -24.86
CA ALA A 275 0.87 4.46 -25.95
C ALA A 275 0.13 5.26 -27.05
N THR A 276 0.86 6.20 -27.64
CA THR A 276 0.44 7.01 -28.79
C THR A 276 1.37 6.77 -29.97
N LEU A 277 1.12 7.42 -31.09
CA LEU A 277 2.04 7.35 -32.25
C LEU A 277 3.41 7.97 -31.97
N GLU A 278 3.48 8.90 -31.03
CA GLU A 278 4.70 9.66 -30.68
C GLU A 278 5.43 9.08 -29.45
N ASP A 279 4.72 8.31 -28.62
CA ASP A 279 5.23 7.71 -27.37
C ASP A 279 4.69 6.28 -27.22
N ASP A 280 5.54 5.29 -27.49
CA ASP A 280 5.22 3.86 -27.35
C ASP A 280 5.22 3.36 -25.90
N ARG A 281 5.62 4.22 -24.96
CA ARG A 281 5.71 3.93 -23.52
C ARG A 281 6.76 2.89 -23.11
N SER A 282 7.60 2.40 -24.01
CA SER A 282 8.64 1.42 -23.71
C SER A 282 9.64 1.94 -22.67
N ALA A 283 10.11 3.18 -22.84
CA ALA A 283 11.01 3.82 -21.88
C ALA A 283 10.36 4.04 -20.49
N GLN A 284 9.03 4.17 -20.42
CA GLN A 284 8.32 4.23 -19.14
C GLN A 284 8.24 2.85 -18.49
N GLN A 285 8.04 1.79 -19.27
CA GLN A 285 8.08 0.41 -18.75
C GLN A 285 9.46 0.05 -18.20
N GLU A 286 10.54 0.40 -18.90
CA GLU A 286 11.92 0.19 -18.43
C GLU A 286 12.14 0.91 -17.08
N TRP A 287 11.77 2.18 -17.01
CA TRP A 287 11.91 2.95 -15.78
C TRP A 287 11.08 2.38 -14.63
N LEU A 288 9.84 1.93 -14.87
CA LEU A 288 9.01 1.29 -13.84
C LEU A 288 9.64 0.02 -13.30
N TRP A 289 10.27 -0.77 -14.18
CA TRP A 289 11.01 -1.96 -13.76
C TRP A 289 12.21 -1.60 -12.89
N GLU A 290 12.99 -0.59 -13.28
CA GLU A 290 14.09 -0.06 -12.45
C GLU A 290 13.59 0.39 -11.06
N GLN A 291 12.41 1.02 -11.01
CA GLN A 291 11.79 1.41 -9.72
C GLN A 291 11.41 0.18 -8.87
N ALA A 292 10.88 -0.87 -9.49
CA ALA A 292 10.55 -2.11 -8.79
C ALA A 292 11.81 -2.78 -8.18
N VAL A 293 12.90 -2.81 -8.95
CA VAL A 293 14.21 -3.32 -8.48
C VAL A 293 14.77 -2.44 -7.36
N ALA A 294 14.75 -1.12 -7.54
CA ALA A 294 15.23 -0.17 -6.53
C ALA A 294 14.45 -0.27 -5.22
N PHE A 295 13.13 -0.40 -5.28
CA PHE A 295 12.25 -0.56 -4.11
C PHE A 295 12.64 -1.79 -3.26
N TRP A 296 12.72 -2.97 -3.91
CA TRP A 296 13.09 -4.20 -3.20
C TRP A 296 14.50 -4.17 -2.66
N ASN A 297 15.47 -3.74 -3.47
CA ASN A 297 16.88 -3.74 -3.08
C ASN A 297 17.13 -2.79 -1.90
N THR A 298 16.50 -1.62 -1.90
CA THR A 298 16.62 -0.67 -0.78
C THR A 298 15.94 -1.20 0.47
N PHE A 299 14.72 -1.76 0.35
CA PHE A 299 14.08 -2.44 1.49
C PHE A 299 15.00 -3.49 2.11
N ARG A 300 15.51 -4.41 1.28
CA ARG A 300 16.36 -5.51 1.70
C ARG A 300 17.65 -5.01 2.39
N ALA A 301 18.33 -4.05 1.78
CA ALA A 301 19.57 -3.50 2.31
C ALA A 301 19.33 -2.78 3.65
N THR A 302 18.32 -1.92 3.73
CA THR A 302 17.98 -1.17 4.95
C THR A 302 17.56 -2.11 6.08
N PHE A 303 16.72 -3.11 5.80
CA PHE A 303 16.27 -4.06 6.82
C PHE A 303 17.45 -4.88 7.38
N LEU A 304 18.35 -5.37 6.52
CA LEU A 304 19.56 -6.08 6.93
C LEU A 304 20.49 -5.21 7.77
N GLN A 305 20.68 -3.95 7.36
CA GLN A 305 21.49 -2.99 8.10
C GLN A 305 20.92 -2.74 9.50
N LEU A 306 19.64 -2.42 9.60
CA LEU A 306 18.98 -2.22 10.90
C LEU A 306 19.11 -3.44 11.79
N TRP A 307 18.88 -4.65 11.26
CA TRP A 307 19.03 -5.88 12.01
C TRP A 307 20.48 -6.17 12.44
N ALA A 308 21.46 -5.72 11.68
CA ALA A 308 22.87 -5.88 12.03
C ALA A 308 23.31 -4.91 13.13
N GLU A 309 22.80 -3.66 13.09
CA GLU A 309 23.24 -2.57 13.95
C GLU A 309 22.48 -2.47 15.28
N THR A 310 21.20 -2.86 15.30
CA THR A 310 20.28 -2.56 16.40
C THR A 310 19.54 -3.76 16.96
N GLY A 311 19.91 -4.98 16.61
CA GLY A 311 19.18 -6.23 16.91
C GLY A 311 19.05 -6.61 18.38
N ASP A 312 18.46 -5.73 19.20
CA ASP A 312 18.19 -5.95 20.63
C ASP A 312 16.78 -6.51 20.89
N GLY A 313 15.99 -6.78 19.84
CA GLY A 313 14.68 -7.40 19.96
C GLY A 313 14.75 -8.89 20.31
N ASP A 314 13.64 -9.43 20.78
CA ASP A 314 13.57 -10.81 21.28
C ASP A 314 13.63 -11.90 20.21
N ALA A 315 13.48 -11.55 18.91
CA ALA A 315 13.50 -12.55 17.86
C ALA A 315 14.86 -13.26 17.69
N TYR A 316 15.95 -12.51 17.79
CA TYR A 316 17.32 -13.04 17.67
C TYR A 316 18.23 -12.33 18.69
N PRO A 317 18.07 -12.56 19.99
CA PRO A 317 18.80 -11.81 21.02
C PRO A 317 20.31 -12.00 20.89
N GLY A 318 21.05 -10.87 20.89
CA GLY A 318 22.49 -10.82 20.62
C GLY A 318 23.33 -11.73 21.53
N ALA A 319 22.87 -11.98 22.77
CA ALA A 319 23.52 -12.85 23.71
C ALA A 319 23.69 -14.32 23.27
N LEU A 320 22.91 -14.78 22.28
CA LEU A 320 23.02 -16.12 21.69
C LEU A 320 24.11 -16.24 20.62
N TRP A 321 24.60 -15.13 20.06
CA TRP A 321 25.43 -15.10 18.84
C TRP A 321 26.85 -14.61 19.15
N THR A 322 27.56 -15.27 20.06
CA THR A 322 28.82 -14.75 20.61
C THR A 322 30.07 -15.24 19.88
N THR A 323 30.06 -16.45 19.30
CA THR A 323 31.19 -17.02 18.58
C THR A 323 31.25 -16.61 17.12
N ALA A 324 32.37 -16.84 16.44
CA ALA A 324 32.48 -16.62 15.01
C ALA A 324 31.51 -17.52 14.22
N GLN A 325 31.30 -18.75 14.64
CA GLN A 325 30.37 -19.70 14.03
C GLN A 325 28.91 -19.22 14.19
N ASP A 326 28.55 -18.72 15.38
CA ASP A 326 27.21 -18.17 15.63
C ASP A 326 26.91 -16.97 14.72
N ARG A 327 27.87 -16.06 14.54
CA ARG A 327 27.71 -14.89 13.66
C ARG A 327 27.50 -15.29 12.20
N LEU A 328 28.20 -16.32 11.71
CA LEU A 328 27.98 -16.86 10.38
C LEU A 328 26.59 -17.48 10.23
N ALA A 329 26.14 -18.24 11.24
CA ALA A 329 24.79 -18.82 11.26
C ALA A 329 23.71 -17.73 11.28
N LEU A 330 23.88 -16.68 12.10
CA LEU A 330 22.96 -15.54 12.14
C LEU A 330 22.91 -14.79 10.81
N GLN A 331 24.05 -14.59 10.15
CA GLN A 331 24.11 -13.97 8.84
C GLN A 331 23.33 -14.79 7.80
N ALA A 332 23.51 -16.10 7.77
CA ALA A 332 22.74 -16.99 6.89
C ALA A 332 21.24 -16.93 7.19
N ALA A 333 20.85 -16.91 8.46
CA ALA A 333 19.45 -16.80 8.89
C ALA A 333 18.82 -15.47 8.44
N ARG A 334 19.54 -14.34 8.49
CA ARG A 334 19.08 -13.04 8.01
C ARG A 334 18.77 -13.06 6.52
N HIS A 335 19.64 -13.66 5.72
CA HIS A 335 19.42 -13.79 4.28
C HIS A 335 18.23 -14.71 3.96
N ALA A 336 18.16 -15.87 4.58
CA ALA A 336 17.06 -16.82 4.41
C ALA A 336 15.70 -16.21 4.78
N TYR A 337 15.65 -15.41 5.86
CA TYR A 337 14.43 -14.69 6.24
C TYR A 337 13.96 -13.74 5.13
N LEU A 338 14.86 -12.96 4.54
CA LEU A 338 14.50 -12.02 3.48
C LEU A 338 14.16 -12.71 2.16
N GLU A 339 14.68 -13.91 1.90
CA GLU A 339 14.24 -14.75 0.78
C GLU A 339 12.78 -15.18 0.96
N HIS A 340 12.35 -15.52 2.18
CA HIS A 340 10.93 -15.78 2.47
C HIS A 340 10.07 -14.54 2.30
N VAL A 341 10.52 -13.37 2.79
CA VAL A 341 9.81 -12.10 2.59
C VAL A 341 9.68 -11.76 1.10
N PHE A 342 10.72 -12.05 0.29
CA PHE A 342 10.67 -11.86 -1.15
C PHE A 342 9.61 -12.75 -1.81
N ALA A 343 9.60 -14.03 -1.49
CA ALA A 343 8.58 -14.96 -2.03
C ALA A 343 7.17 -14.55 -1.62
N ASP A 344 6.98 -14.07 -0.38
CA ASP A 344 5.71 -13.55 0.10
C ASP A 344 5.31 -12.25 -0.61
N MET A 345 6.26 -11.34 -0.87
CA MET A 345 6.02 -10.15 -1.70
C MET A 345 5.45 -10.53 -3.07
N LEU A 346 6.04 -11.50 -3.75
CA LEU A 346 5.56 -11.96 -5.06
C LEU A 346 4.14 -12.56 -4.97
N GLY A 347 3.88 -13.41 -3.98
CA GLY A 347 2.57 -14.03 -3.77
C GLY A 347 1.48 -13.00 -3.43
N PHE A 348 1.75 -12.05 -2.55
CA PHE A 348 0.81 -10.98 -2.21
C PHE A 348 0.61 -10.00 -3.37
N ALA A 349 1.67 -9.67 -4.12
CA ALA A 349 1.55 -8.87 -5.34
C ALA A 349 0.58 -9.51 -6.33
N ALA A 350 0.72 -10.80 -6.57
CA ALA A 350 -0.16 -11.56 -7.45
C ALA A 350 -1.63 -11.50 -6.99
N CYS A 351 -1.90 -11.74 -5.71
CA CYS A 351 -3.25 -11.64 -5.15
C CYS A 351 -3.84 -10.23 -5.34
N LYS A 352 -3.05 -9.18 -5.09
CA LYS A 352 -3.46 -7.78 -5.27
C LYS A 352 -3.71 -7.46 -6.75
N MET A 353 -2.86 -7.94 -7.68
CA MET A 353 -3.05 -7.76 -9.13
C MET A 353 -4.34 -8.41 -9.61
N ILE A 354 -4.56 -9.68 -9.27
CA ILE A 354 -5.78 -10.42 -9.62
C ILE A 354 -7.02 -9.69 -9.09
N ARG A 355 -7.01 -9.29 -7.81
CA ARG A 355 -8.12 -8.52 -7.21
C ARG A 355 -8.40 -7.23 -7.97
N ARG A 356 -7.38 -6.50 -8.41
CA ARG A 356 -7.52 -5.20 -9.08
C ARG A 356 -8.02 -5.31 -10.52
N ILE A 357 -8.01 -6.49 -11.13
CA ILE A 357 -8.45 -6.72 -12.53
C ILE A 357 -9.80 -7.42 -12.56
N ILE A 358 -10.02 -8.48 -11.77
CA ILE A 358 -11.25 -9.29 -11.86
C ILE A 358 -12.10 -9.26 -10.58
N GLY A 359 -11.66 -8.54 -9.55
CA GLY A 359 -12.37 -8.39 -8.27
C GLY A 359 -13.08 -7.05 -8.14
N PHE A 360 -13.14 -6.56 -6.92
CA PHE A 360 -13.68 -5.24 -6.56
C PHE A 360 -12.57 -4.19 -6.51
N ALA A 361 -12.93 -2.92 -6.76
CA ALA A 361 -12.05 -1.75 -6.74
C ALA A 361 -10.89 -1.85 -7.74
N HIS A 362 -11.23 -1.75 -9.00
CA HIS A 362 -10.31 -1.70 -10.13
C HIS A 362 -9.36 -0.50 -10.03
N VAL A 363 -8.24 -0.57 -10.75
CA VAL A 363 -7.25 0.51 -10.77
C VAL A 363 -7.42 1.40 -11.98
N GLN A 364 -7.22 2.70 -11.78
CA GLN A 364 -7.26 3.70 -12.85
C GLN A 364 -6.23 3.44 -13.94
N ASP A 365 -5.15 2.74 -13.63
CA ASP A 365 -4.12 2.34 -14.58
C ASP A 365 -4.74 1.65 -15.82
N PHE A 366 -5.69 0.74 -15.62
CA PHE A 366 -6.43 0.08 -16.70
C PHE A 366 -7.74 0.80 -17.06
N GLU A 367 -8.50 1.27 -16.06
CA GLU A 367 -9.80 1.91 -16.31
C GLU A 367 -9.70 3.15 -17.21
N SER A 368 -8.57 3.85 -17.20
CA SER A 368 -8.30 5.00 -18.07
C SER A 368 -7.97 4.64 -19.52
N ILE A 369 -7.73 3.35 -19.84
CA ILE A 369 -7.59 2.85 -21.20
C ILE A 369 -8.99 2.74 -21.80
N ARG A 370 -9.34 3.64 -22.73
CA ARG A 370 -10.72 3.78 -23.24
C ARG A 370 -11.15 2.61 -24.12
N GLU A 371 -10.23 2.07 -24.93
CA GLU A 371 -10.53 1.02 -25.89
C GLU A 371 -10.54 -0.36 -25.18
N PRO A 372 -11.71 -1.08 -25.13
CA PRO A 372 -11.86 -2.28 -24.28
C PRO A 372 -10.97 -3.45 -24.69
N VAL A 373 -10.70 -3.63 -26.00
CA VAL A 373 -9.85 -4.74 -26.46
C VAL A 373 -8.41 -4.50 -26.02
N ARG A 374 -7.91 -3.26 -26.18
CA ARG A 374 -6.57 -2.87 -25.74
C ARG A 374 -6.41 -2.97 -24.22
N ARG A 375 -7.44 -2.52 -23.47
CA ARG A 375 -7.50 -2.69 -22.02
C ARG A 375 -7.37 -4.16 -21.63
N ALA A 376 -8.21 -5.01 -22.22
CA ALA A 376 -8.23 -6.44 -21.93
C ALA A 376 -6.89 -7.14 -22.27
N GLN A 377 -6.19 -6.72 -23.32
CA GLN A 377 -4.85 -7.23 -23.64
C GLN A 377 -3.84 -6.90 -22.53
N CYS A 378 -3.84 -5.66 -22.03
CA CYS A 378 -2.99 -5.26 -20.93
C CYS A 378 -3.33 -6.03 -19.64
N GLU A 379 -4.61 -6.15 -19.31
CA GLU A 379 -5.12 -6.89 -18.15
C GLU A 379 -4.79 -8.39 -18.23
N ALA A 380 -4.93 -8.99 -19.41
CA ALA A 380 -4.60 -10.41 -19.63
C ALA A 380 -3.10 -10.68 -19.42
N GLY A 381 -2.22 -9.81 -19.91
CA GLY A 381 -0.78 -9.89 -19.65
C GLY A 381 -0.45 -9.84 -18.16
N ALA A 382 -1.06 -8.91 -17.44
CA ALA A 382 -0.89 -8.79 -15.98
C ALA A 382 -1.41 -10.03 -15.22
N LEU A 383 -2.56 -10.58 -15.62
CA LEU A 383 -3.13 -11.79 -15.04
C LEU A 383 -2.26 -13.02 -15.30
N ALA A 384 -1.67 -13.15 -16.49
CA ALA A 384 -0.77 -14.26 -16.82
C ALA A 384 0.45 -14.29 -15.90
N VAL A 385 1.10 -13.13 -15.68
CA VAL A 385 2.24 -13.04 -14.75
C VAL A 385 1.78 -13.24 -13.32
N ALA A 386 0.66 -12.67 -12.90
CA ALA A 386 0.15 -12.86 -11.55
C ALA A 386 -0.13 -14.34 -11.23
N ARG A 387 -0.63 -15.13 -12.19
CA ARG A 387 -0.81 -16.58 -12.01
C ARG A 387 0.51 -17.29 -11.71
N ILE A 388 1.58 -16.96 -12.43
CA ILE A 388 2.90 -17.57 -12.23
C ILE A 388 3.48 -17.16 -10.86
N LEU A 389 3.44 -15.87 -10.54
CA LEU A 389 3.92 -15.36 -9.25
C LEU A 389 3.20 -15.99 -8.05
N LEU A 390 1.90 -16.26 -8.18
CA LEU A 390 1.11 -16.85 -7.09
C LEU A 390 1.35 -18.35 -6.93
N THR A 391 1.45 -19.09 -8.04
CA THR A 391 1.55 -20.55 -8.00
C THR A 391 2.99 -21.06 -7.86
N HIS A 392 3.97 -20.27 -8.30
CA HIS A 392 5.37 -20.68 -8.35
C HIS A 392 6.34 -19.56 -7.90
N PRO A 393 6.10 -18.89 -6.77
CA PRO A 393 6.96 -17.77 -6.33
C PRO A 393 8.42 -18.18 -6.11
N GLN A 394 8.67 -19.44 -5.75
CA GLN A 394 10.02 -19.97 -5.52
C GLN A 394 10.87 -20.14 -6.79
N GLN A 395 10.28 -20.04 -7.98
CA GLN A 395 11.04 -20.03 -9.24
C GLN A 395 11.87 -18.75 -9.39
N PHE A 396 11.51 -17.70 -8.69
CA PHE A 396 12.18 -16.41 -8.76
C PHE A 396 12.97 -16.15 -7.48
N THR A 397 14.28 -16.20 -7.58
CA THR A 397 15.20 -15.89 -6.48
C THR A 397 15.63 -14.42 -6.49
N SER A 398 15.34 -13.71 -7.57
CA SER A 398 15.63 -12.29 -7.77
C SER A 398 14.65 -11.64 -8.74
N LEU A 399 14.63 -10.31 -8.77
CA LEU A 399 13.85 -9.56 -9.76
C LEU A 399 14.45 -9.66 -11.17
N ASP A 400 15.76 -9.91 -11.30
CA ASP A 400 16.37 -10.15 -12.61
C ASP A 400 15.83 -11.44 -13.24
N ALA A 401 15.72 -12.53 -12.46
CA ALA A 401 15.11 -13.77 -12.92
C ALA A 401 13.63 -13.58 -13.31
N LEU A 402 12.91 -12.70 -12.61
CA LEU A 402 11.53 -12.34 -12.96
C LEU A 402 11.49 -11.51 -14.26
N SER A 403 12.42 -10.57 -14.47
CA SER A 403 12.48 -9.75 -15.67
C SER A 403 12.59 -10.61 -16.95
N ASP A 404 13.36 -11.70 -16.89
CA ASP A 404 13.54 -12.61 -18.03
C ASP A 404 12.24 -13.37 -18.38
N ALA A 405 11.35 -13.54 -17.41
CA ALA A 405 10.05 -14.19 -17.58
C ALA A 405 8.92 -13.23 -18.01
N LEU A 406 9.14 -11.90 -17.93
CA LEU A 406 8.14 -10.92 -18.37
C LEU A 406 8.05 -10.85 -19.89
N PRO A 407 6.86 -10.66 -20.46
CA PRO A 407 6.71 -10.43 -21.90
C PRO A 407 7.37 -9.10 -22.26
N ARG A 408 8.43 -9.14 -23.07
CA ARG A 408 9.04 -7.93 -23.63
C ARG A 408 8.16 -7.38 -24.74
N ALA A 409 7.95 -6.06 -24.74
CA ALA A 409 7.28 -5.39 -25.86
C ALA A 409 8.06 -5.68 -27.14
N GLY A 410 7.42 -6.40 -28.09
CA GLY A 410 8.01 -6.67 -29.42
C GLY A 410 8.55 -8.08 -29.67
N ARG A 411 8.29 -9.08 -28.79
CA ARG A 411 8.53 -10.51 -29.12
C ARG A 411 7.22 -11.27 -29.24
#